data_ac3ad5cfb40e9dfb61c546a61e153693
#
_entry.id   ac3ad5cfb40e9dfb61c546a61e153693
#
_cell.length_a   1.000
_cell.length_b   1.000
_cell.length_c   1.000
_cell.angle_alpha   90.00
_cell.angle_beta   90.00
_cell.angle_gamma   90.00
#
_symmetry.space_group_name_H-M   'P 1'
#
loop_
_entity.id
_entity.type
_entity.pdbx_description
1 polymer ?
#
loop_
_entity_poly.entity_id
_entity_poly.type
_entity_poly.pdbx_seq_one_letter_code
_entity_poly.pdbx_strand_id
1 'polypeptide(L)'
;RKYGISLISLGNGTASRESEQIIVELLKEIPEKVQYVITNEAGASVYSASKLATEEFPNFDVGQRSAASIARRLQDPLAELVKITPQSIGVGQYQHDMNQKKLGEALSGVVEDCVNKVGVDLNTASASLLEYISGISKAIAKNIVAYREENGRFESRRELLKVAKLGPKAFEQCAGFARITGGKNPLDATSVHPESYEAAQKLLEKLGYAPEDIAGGKLSGVSK
;
A
#
# COMPACT_ATOMS: atom_id res chain seq x y z
N ARG A 1 -20.09 15.91 -6.67
CA ARG A 1 -20.19 16.40 -8.08
C ARG A 1 -18.85 16.89 -8.61
N LYS A 2 -18.23 17.91 -7.99
CA LYS A 2 -16.96 18.51 -8.49
C LYS A 2 -15.82 17.49 -8.68
N TYR A 3 -15.72 16.49 -7.83
CA TYR A 3 -14.62 15.52 -7.81
C TYR A 3 -15.04 14.09 -8.17
N GLY A 4 -16.31 13.88 -8.57
CA GLY A 4 -16.81 12.55 -8.95
C GLY A 4 -16.75 11.52 -7.82
N ILE A 5 -16.98 11.95 -6.56
CA ILE A 5 -16.92 11.05 -5.41
C ILE A 5 -18.05 10.02 -5.51
N SER A 6 -17.72 8.74 -5.38
CA SER A 6 -18.65 7.62 -5.42
C SER A 6 -18.71 6.85 -4.10
N LEU A 7 -17.74 7.07 -3.18
CA LEU A 7 -17.64 6.34 -1.91
C LEU A 7 -17.20 7.26 -0.78
N ILE A 8 -17.88 7.14 0.37
CA ILE A 8 -17.54 7.82 1.61
C ILE A 8 -17.00 6.79 2.61
N SER A 9 -15.83 7.04 3.17
CA SER A 9 -15.25 6.25 4.25
C SER A 9 -15.62 6.89 5.59
N LEU A 10 -16.31 6.15 6.44
CA LEU A 10 -16.69 6.59 7.78
C LEU A 10 -15.93 5.82 8.83
N GLY A 11 -15.20 6.50 9.73
CA GLY A 11 -14.51 5.87 10.85
C GLY A 11 -15.51 5.21 11.83
N ASN A 12 -15.10 4.13 12.49
CA ASN A 12 -15.92 3.41 13.47
C ASN A 12 -15.73 3.88 14.92
N GLY A 13 -15.31 5.11 15.13
CA GLY A 13 -15.05 5.69 16.46
C GLY A 13 -16.30 6.10 17.23
N THR A 14 -16.09 6.90 18.27
CA THR A 14 -17.11 7.22 19.28
C THR A 14 -18.38 7.85 18.70
N ALA A 15 -18.25 8.75 17.73
CA ALA A 15 -19.39 9.44 17.09
C ALA A 15 -19.82 8.81 15.75
N SER A 16 -19.47 7.54 15.51
CA SER A 16 -19.74 6.88 14.22
C SER A 16 -21.22 6.76 13.89
N ARG A 17 -22.07 6.48 14.88
CA ARG A 17 -23.53 6.34 14.69
C ARG A 17 -24.21 7.65 14.31
N GLU A 18 -23.86 8.73 14.99
CA GLU A 18 -24.39 10.07 14.70
C GLU A 18 -23.92 10.54 13.33
N SER A 19 -22.66 10.30 13.00
CA SER A 19 -22.09 10.60 11.68
C SER A 19 -22.74 9.77 10.57
N GLU A 20 -23.04 8.50 10.83
CA GLU A 20 -23.75 7.63 9.89
C GLU A 20 -25.15 8.16 9.58
N GLN A 21 -25.89 8.59 10.61
CA GLN A 21 -27.21 9.18 10.43
C GLN A 21 -27.17 10.42 9.52
N ILE A 22 -26.22 11.32 9.76
CA ILE A 22 -26.02 12.51 8.92
C ILE A 22 -25.72 12.11 7.47
N ILE A 23 -24.83 11.12 7.26
CA ILE A 23 -24.51 10.64 5.91
C ILE A 23 -25.75 10.05 5.23
N VAL A 24 -26.50 9.21 5.92
CA VAL A 24 -27.74 8.60 5.38
C VAL A 24 -28.78 9.66 4.99
N GLU A 25 -28.95 10.70 5.80
CA GLU A 25 -29.82 11.82 5.46
C GLU A 25 -29.33 12.59 4.24
N LEU A 26 -28.03 12.92 4.21
CA LEU A 26 -27.42 13.61 3.08
C LEU A 26 -27.55 12.82 1.77
N LEU A 27 -27.37 11.51 1.82
CA LEU A 27 -27.47 10.65 0.64
C LEU A 27 -28.88 10.59 0.03
N LYS A 28 -29.94 10.88 0.81
CA LYS A 28 -31.30 11.00 0.28
C LYS A 28 -31.51 12.25 -0.57
N GLU A 29 -30.71 13.29 -0.33
CA GLU A 29 -30.77 14.57 -1.06
C GLU A 29 -29.86 14.63 -2.28
N ILE A 30 -28.94 13.67 -2.41
CA ILE A 30 -27.96 13.61 -3.51
C ILE A 30 -28.49 12.70 -4.62
N PRO A 31 -28.70 13.21 -5.86
CA PRO A 31 -29.17 12.40 -6.97
C PRO A 31 -28.12 11.44 -7.53
N GLU A 32 -26.84 11.70 -7.29
CA GLU A 32 -25.75 10.83 -7.72
C GLU A 32 -25.66 9.57 -6.85
N LYS A 33 -25.31 8.44 -7.44
CA LYS A 33 -25.10 7.18 -6.71
C LYS A 33 -23.82 7.24 -5.91
N VAL A 34 -23.90 7.62 -4.63
CA VAL A 34 -22.80 7.61 -3.67
C VAL A 34 -23.06 6.54 -2.63
N GLN A 35 -22.06 5.77 -2.28
CA GLN A 35 -22.10 4.74 -1.24
C GLN A 35 -21.28 5.18 -0.03
N TYR A 36 -21.51 4.55 1.14
CA TYR A 36 -20.60 4.71 2.28
C TYR A 36 -20.23 3.34 2.84
N VAL A 37 -19.11 3.31 3.55
CA VAL A 37 -18.60 2.12 4.23
C VAL A 37 -18.00 2.51 5.57
N ILE A 38 -18.23 1.68 6.59
CA ILE A 38 -17.64 1.87 7.91
C ILE A 38 -16.24 1.28 7.89
N THR A 39 -15.24 2.10 8.21
CA THR A 39 -13.82 1.77 8.16
C THR A 39 -13.23 1.78 9.55
N ASN A 40 -12.39 0.80 9.87
CA ASN A 40 -11.65 0.78 11.13
C ASN A 40 -10.69 1.98 11.20
N GLU A 41 -10.82 2.81 12.24
CA GLU A 41 -10.00 4.01 12.45
C GLU A 41 -8.89 3.83 13.49
N ALA A 42 -8.66 2.61 14.00
CA ALA A 42 -7.63 2.37 15.01
C ALA A 42 -6.28 3.00 14.62
N GLY A 43 -5.69 3.75 15.53
CA GLY A 43 -4.42 4.46 15.32
C GLY A 43 -4.47 5.70 14.40
N ALA A 44 -5.62 6.07 13.83
CA ALA A 44 -5.72 7.25 12.95
C ALA A 44 -5.37 8.55 13.69
N SER A 45 -5.69 8.66 14.97
CA SER A 45 -5.32 9.79 15.82
C SER A 45 -3.81 9.88 16.04
N VAL A 46 -3.13 8.73 16.18
CA VAL A 46 -1.66 8.68 16.30
C VAL A 46 -0.99 9.15 15.03
N TYR A 47 -1.46 8.67 13.88
CA TYR A 47 -0.96 9.14 12.59
C TYR A 47 -1.18 10.64 12.39
N SER A 48 -2.40 11.13 12.59
CA SER A 48 -2.76 12.52 12.30
C SER A 48 -1.97 13.55 13.13
N ALA A 49 -1.54 13.16 14.34
CA ALA A 49 -0.67 13.98 15.22
C ALA A 49 0.83 13.81 14.90
N SER A 50 1.21 12.90 14.01
CA SER A 50 2.61 12.60 13.72
C SER A 50 3.27 13.66 12.84
N LYS A 51 4.62 13.70 12.91
CA LYS A 51 5.43 14.53 12.01
C LYS A 51 5.20 14.14 10.53
N LEU A 52 5.08 12.84 10.26
CA LEU A 52 4.81 12.32 8.91
C LEU A 52 3.51 12.90 8.34
N ALA A 53 2.43 12.89 9.11
CA ALA A 53 1.16 13.46 8.67
C ALA A 53 1.24 14.98 8.44
N THR A 54 2.06 15.68 9.22
CA THR A 54 2.33 17.10 9.01
C THR A 54 3.11 17.36 7.73
N GLU A 55 4.07 16.51 7.40
CA GLU A 55 4.84 16.59 6.14
C GLU A 55 3.96 16.24 4.92
N GLU A 56 3.08 15.24 5.03
CA GLU A 56 2.15 14.85 3.94
C GLU A 56 1.03 15.88 3.71
N PHE A 57 0.56 16.52 4.77
CA PHE A 57 -0.56 17.45 4.73
C PHE A 57 -0.27 18.72 5.57
N PRO A 58 0.65 19.59 5.13
CA PRO A 58 1.06 20.75 5.91
C PRO A 58 -0.07 21.75 6.19
N ASN A 59 -1.06 21.83 5.31
CA ASN A 59 -2.18 22.78 5.39
C ASN A 59 -3.46 22.18 6.00
N PHE A 60 -3.44 20.90 6.41
CA PHE A 60 -4.58 20.25 7.02
C PHE A 60 -4.47 20.29 8.55
N ASP A 61 -5.58 20.43 9.22
CA ASP A 61 -5.67 20.19 10.65
C ASP A 61 -5.62 18.67 10.98
N VAL A 62 -5.55 18.33 12.26
CA VAL A 62 -5.46 16.94 12.74
C VAL A 62 -6.68 16.12 12.32
N GLY A 63 -7.88 16.72 12.35
CA GLY A 63 -9.12 16.06 11.93
C GLY A 63 -9.13 15.74 10.43
N GLN A 64 -8.72 16.69 9.61
CA GLN A 64 -8.61 16.51 8.15
C GLN A 64 -7.56 15.45 7.78
N ARG A 65 -6.42 15.42 8.48
CA ARG A 65 -5.37 14.38 8.30
C ARG A 65 -5.91 12.99 8.67
N SER A 66 -6.65 12.90 9.77
CA SER A 66 -7.29 11.65 10.20
C SER A 66 -8.31 11.17 9.15
N ALA A 67 -9.18 12.05 8.67
CA ALA A 67 -10.18 11.75 7.66
C ALA A 67 -9.53 11.26 6.35
N ALA A 68 -8.46 11.92 5.89
CA ALA A 68 -7.70 11.49 4.72
C ALA A 68 -7.09 10.10 4.90
N SER A 69 -6.52 9.80 6.08
CA SER A 69 -5.96 8.48 6.37
C SER A 69 -7.04 7.40 6.38
N ILE A 70 -8.19 7.64 7.03
CA ILE A 70 -9.32 6.70 7.07
C ILE A 70 -9.83 6.42 5.66
N ALA A 71 -9.95 7.43 4.80
CA ALA A 71 -10.34 7.26 3.40
C ALA A 71 -9.32 6.44 2.60
N ARG A 72 -8.03 6.71 2.77
CA ARG A 72 -6.96 5.98 2.09
C ARG A 72 -6.86 4.51 2.48
N ARG A 73 -7.31 4.12 3.68
CA ARG A 73 -7.38 2.70 4.08
C ARG A 73 -8.27 1.86 3.18
N LEU A 74 -9.25 2.46 2.51
CA LEU A 74 -10.06 1.77 1.51
C LEU A 74 -9.36 1.60 0.17
N GLN A 75 -8.44 2.51 -0.15
CA GLN A 75 -7.69 2.45 -1.40
C GLN A 75 -6.51 1.48 -1.30
N ASP A 76 -5.71 1.64 -0.25
CA ASP A 76 -4.56 0.78 0.05
C ASP A 76 -4.35 0.73 1.57
N PRO A 77 -4.97 -0.27 2.26
CA PRO A 77 -4.88 -0.39 3.71
C PRO A 77 -3.43 -0.57 4.18
N LEU A 78 -2.61 -1.30 3.44
CA LEU A 78 -1.23 -1.56 3.83
C LEU A 78 -0.39 -0.29 3.78
N ALA A 79 -0.53 0.54 2.74
CA ALA A 79 0.18 1.81 2.61
C ALA A 79 -0.12 2.81 3.74
N GLU A 80 -1.31 2.76 4.30
CA GLU A 80 -1.69 3.61 5.44
C GLU A 80 -1.31 3.00 6.79
N LEU A 81 -1.56 1.71 7.00
CA LEU A 81 -1.33 1.07 8.29
C LEU A 81 0.15 1.00 8.67
N VAL A 82 1.07 0.88 7.71
CA VAL A 82 2.52 0.89 7.97
C VAL A 82 3.05 2.23 8.48
N LYS A 83 2.28 3.31 8.37
CA LYS A 83 2.61 4.63 8.94
C LYS A 83 2.40 4.71 10.45
N ILE A 84 1.73 3.71 11.03
CA ILE A 84 1.36 3.64 12.44
C ILE A 84 2.11 2.48 13.08
N THR A 85 2.70 2.71 14.25
CA THR A 85 3.34 1.61 14.99
C THR A 85 2.28 0.57 15.37
N PRO A 86 2.52 -0.73 15.16
CA PRO A 86 1.55 -1.78 15.45
C PRO A 86 1.00 -1.76 16.88
N GLN A 87 1.83 -1.37 17.86
CA GLN A 87 1.41 -1.21 19.25
C GLN A 87 0.29 -0.19 19.44
N SER A 88 0.23 0.84 18.58
CA SER A 88 -0.81 1.88 18.63
C SER A 88 -2.15 1.45 18.06
N ILE A 89 -2.18 0.35 17.31
CA ILE A 89 -3.40 -0.26 16.77
C ILE A 89 -3.99 -1.26 17.79
N GLY A 90 -3.16 -1.79 18.70
CA GLY A 90 -3.50 -2.81 19.66
C GLY A 90 -3.14 -4.21 19.17
N VAL A 91 -2.12 -4.80 19.80
CA VAL A 91 -1.58 -6.12 19.44
C VAL A 91 -2.22 -7.23 20.29
N GLY A 92 -2.50 -6.93 21.56
CA GLY A 92 -3.10 -7.86 22.48
C GLY A 92 -3.31 -7.28 23.87
N GLN A 93 -4.14 -7.95 24.66
CA GLN A 93 -4.54 -7.51 25.99
C GLN A 93 -3.34 -7.26 26.93
N TYR A 94 -2.31 -8.09 26.84
CA TYR A 94 -1.13 -8.07 27.72
C TYR A 94 0.09 -7.42 27.08
N GLN A 95 -0.08 -6.63 26.03
CA GLN A 95 1.06 -5.99 25.36
C GLN A 95 1.89 -5.09 26.27
N HIS A 96 1.29 -4.49 27.31
CA HIS A 96 1.97 -3.61 28.25
C HIS A 96 2.85 -4.36 29.25
N ASP A 97 2.57 -5.64 29.49
CA ASP A 97 3.34 -6.51 30.41
C ASP A 97 4.57 -7.12 29.73
N MET A 98 4.69 -6.97 28.43
CA MET A 98 5.80 -7.51 27.62
C MET A 98 6.99 -6.55 27.57
N ASN A 99 8.17 -7.09 27.28
CA ASN A 99 9.34 -6.27 26.98
C ASN A 99 9.09 -5.47 25.69
N GLN A 100 8.91 -4.15 25.79
CA GLN A 100 8.50 -3.30 24.67
C GLN A 100 9.50 -3.29 23.50
N LYS A 101 10.81 -3.42 23.79
CA LYS A 101 11.84 -3.47 22.75
C LYS A 101 11.70 -4.75 21.94
N LYS A 102 11.62 -5.91 22.60
CA LYS A 102 11.45 -7.21 21.91
C LYS A 102 10.13 -7.28 21.16
N LEU A 103 9.06 -6.74 21.74
CA LEU A 103 7.76 -6.66 21.07
C LEU A 103 7.85 -5.82 19.80
N GLY A 104 8.47 -4.65 19.86
CA GLY A 104 8.66 -3.77 18.71
C GLY A 104 9.48 -4.43 17.59
N GLU A 105 10.58 -5.10 17.94
CA GLU A 105 11.43 -5.84 16.99
C GLU A 105 10.64 -6.98 16.31
N ALA A 106 9.90 -7.78 17.08
CA ALA A 106 9.10 -8.88 16.55
C ALA A 106 7.98 -8.37 15.62
N LEU A 107 7.26 -7.31 16.02
CA LEU A 107 6.20 -6.72 15.20
C LEU A 107 6.73 -6.09 13.91
N SER A 108 7.90 -5.44 13.98
CA SER A 108 8.57 -4.90 12.78
C SER A 108 8.88 -6.01 11.78
N GLY A 109 9.41 -7.15 12.24
CA GLY A 109 9.65 -8.32 11.40
C GLY A 109 8.37 -8.86 10.75
N VAL A 110 7.27 -8.96 11.52
CA VAL A 110 5.98 -9.41 10.98
C VAL A 110 5.46 -8.46 9.91
N VAL A 111 5.57 -7.13 10.11
CA VAL A 111 5.15 -6.14 9.10
C VAL A 111 5.99 -6.29 7.84
N GLU A 112 7.31 -6.42 7.97
CA GLU A 112 8.23 -6.63 6.84
C GLU A 112 7.86 -7.89 6.06
N ASP A 113 7.66 -9.01 6.73
CA ASP A 113 7.23 -10.27 6.11
C ASP A 113 5.90 -10.14 5.37
N CYS A 114 4.91 -9.49 5.98
CA CYS A 114 3.62 -9.25 5.35
C CYS A 114 3.73 -8.38 4.10
N VAL A 115 4.48 -7.29 4.17
CA VAL A 115 4.68 -6.37 3.04
C VAL A 115 5.39 -7.08 1.88
N ASN A 116 6.46 -7.81 2.17
CA ASN A 116 7.21 -8.52 1.14
C ASN A 116 6.39 -9.68 0.53
N LYS A 117 5.58 -10.37 1.32
CA LYS A 117 4.69 -11.44 0.84
C LYS A 117 3.61 -10.93 -0.12
N VAL A 118 2.98 -9.81 0.20
CA VAL A 118 1.97 -9.17 -0.66
C VAL A 118 2.63 -8.53 -1.88
N GLY A 119 3.79 -7.93 -1.71
CA GLY A 119 4.46 -7.08 -2.69
C GLY A 119 3.90 -5.67 -2.71
N VAL A 120 4.65 -4.75 -3.28
CA VAL A 120 4.36 -3.31 -3.22
C VAL A 120 4.34 -2.71 -4.62
N ASP A 121 3.23 -2.08 -5.01
CA ASP A 121 3.15 -1.38 -6.30
C ASP A 121 3.95 -0.07 -6.26
N LEU A 122 4.96 0.02 -7.13
CA LEU A 122 5.87 1.17 -7.20
C LEU A 122 5.15 2.47 -7.57
N ASN A 123 4.02 2.38 -8.26
CA ASN A 123 3.29 3.52 -8.78
C ASN A 123 2.32 4.13 -7.77
N THR A 124 1.93 3.40 -6.72
CA THR A 124 0.96 3.85 -5.72
C THR A 124 1.55 3.97 -4.32
N ALA A 125 2.60 3.21 -4.01
CA ALA A 125 3.16 3.12 -2.68
C ALA A 125 3.72 4.45 -2.16
N SER A 126 3.55 4.68 -0.85
CA SER A 126 4.24 5.74 -0.12
C SER A 126 5.70 5.38 0.16
N ALA A 127 6.55 6.37 0.45
CA ALA A 127 7.91 6.11 0.88
C ALA A 127 7.95 5.20 2.13
N SER A 128 7.02 5.39 3.07
CA SER A 128 6.91 4.58 4.28
C SER A 128 6.64 3.10 3.99
N LEU A 129 5.84 2.79 2.96
CA LEU A 129 5.58 1.41 2.55
C LEU A 129 6.80 0.82 1.82
N LEU A 130 7.43 1.59 0.95
CA LEU A 130 8.61 1.16 0.20
C LEU A 130 9.79 0.82 1.10
N GLU A 131 9.93 1.46 2.27
CA GLU A 131 10.98 1.17 3.26
C GLU A 131 10.93 -0.27 3.81
N TYR A 132 9.79 -0.94 3.74
CA TYR A 132 9.64 -2.35 4.15
C TYR A 132 10.05 -3.36 3.10
N ILE A 133 10.33 -2.92 1.85
CA ILE A 133 10.84 -3.82 0.83
C ILE A 133 12.31 -4.13 1.11
N SER A 134 12.66 -5.42 1.08
CA SER A 134 14.04 -5.87 1.25
C SER A 134 14.98 -5.14 0.29
N GLY A 135 16.10 -4.62 0.78
CA GLY A 135 17.09 -3.87 0.00
C GLY A 135 16.76 -2.38 -0.24
N ILE A 136 15.59 -1.88 0.22
CA ILE A 136 15.21 -0.47 0.08
C ILE A 136 15.39 0.28 1.39
N SER A 137 16.37 1.17 1.43
CA SER A 137 16.56 2.09 2.56
C SER A 137 15.60 3.28 2.46
N LYS A 138 15.42 4.00 3.58
CA LYS A 138 14.62 5.23 3.63
C LYS A 138 14.98 6.25 2.55
N ALA A 139 16.28 6.41 2.25
CA ALA A 139 16.75 7.31 1.20
C ALA A 139 16.34 6.82 -0.20
N ILE A 140 16.46 5.51 -0.45
CA ILE A 140 16.04 4.90 -1.71
C ILE A 140 14.51 5.02 -1.88
N ALA A 141 13.74 4.75 -0.84
CA ALA A 141 12.28 4.88 -0.86
C ALA A 141 11.82 6.30 -1.27
N LYS A 142 12.44 7.32 -0.70
CA LYS A 142 12.18 8.73 -1.09
C LYS A 142 12.59 9.01 -2.54
N ASN A 143 13.71 8.46 -2.99
CA ASN A 143 14.16 8.64 -4.37
C ASN A 143 13.26 7.91 -5.38
N ILE A 144 12.65 6.78 -5.02
CA ILE A 144 11.65 6.10 -5.87
C ILE A 144 10.42 6.99 -6.06
N VAL A 145 9.91 7.59 -4.98
CA VAL A 145 8.77 8.51 -5.04
C VAL A 145 9.12 9.74 -5.89
N ALA A 146 10.27 10.39 -5.64
CA ALA A 146 10.74 11.54 -6.40
C ALA A 146 10.90 11.20 -7.90
N TYR A 147 11.51 10.05 -8.22
CA TYR A 147 11.66 9.61 -9.60
C TYR A 147 10.31 9.48 -10.30
N ARG A 148 9.31 8.88 -9.63
CA ARG A 148 7.95 8.73 -10.15
C ARG A 148 7.26 10.08 -10.39
N GLU A 149 7.46 11.04 -9.51
CA GLU A 149 6.90 12.38 -9.62
C GLU A 149 7.51 13.19 -10.78
N GLU A 150 8.80 13.01 -11.02
CA GLU A 150 9.54 13.70 -12.07
C GLU A 150 9.40 13.07 -13.46
N ASN A 151 9.38 11.73 -13.53
CA ASN A 151 9.47 10.98 -14.79
C ASN A 151 8.16 10.25 -15.16
N GLY A 152 7.13 10.31 -14.31
CA GLY A 152 5.89 9.58 -14.48
C GLY A 152 5.96 8.16 -13.94
N ARG A 153 4.97 7.36 -14.31
CA ARG A 153 4.82 5.98 -13.83
C ARG A 153 5.99 5.10 -14.26
N PHE A 154 6.37 4.17 -13.38
CA PHE A 154 7.22 3.05 -13.75
C PHE A 154 6.47 2.12 -14.72
N GLU A 155 7.09 1.80 -15.82
CA GLU A 155 6.59 0.91 -16.86
C GLU A 155 7.22 -0.50 -16.78
N SER A 156 8.39 -0.60 -16.12
CA SER A 156 9.08 -1.85 -15.87
C SER A 156 9.92 -1.81 -14.60
N ARG A 157 10.13 -2.98 -13.97
CA ARG A 157 11.01 -3.10 -12.80
C ARG A 157 12.45 -2.64 -13.08
N ARG A 158 12.93 -2.78 -14.31
CA ARG A 158 14.30 -2.35 -14.70
C ARG A 158 14.49 -0.83 -14.55
N GLU A 159 13.42 -0.04 -14.57
CA GLU A 159 13.53 1.40 -14.36
C GLU A 159 13.96 1.77 -12.94
N LEU A 160 13.84 0.87 -11.97
CA LEU A 160 14.42 1.05 -10.64
C LEU A 160 15.92 1.31 -10.69
N LEU A 161 16.64 0.76 -11.66
CA LEU A 161 18.07 1.02 -11.84
C LEU A 161 18.41 2.46 -12.23
N LYS A 162 17.42 3.26 -12.63
CA LYS A 162 17.58 4.69 -12.91
C LYS A 162 17.37 5.54 -11.65
N VAL A 163 16.87 4.94 -10.57
CA VAL A 163 16.62 5.64 -9.30
C VAL A 163 17.94 5.91 -8.57
N ALA A 164 18.13 7.13 -8.12
CA ALA A 164 19.33 7.54 -7.40
C ALA A 164 19.55 6.66 -6.14
N LYS A 165 20.80 6.22 -5.96
CA LYS A 165 21.26 5.32 -4.88
C LYS A 165 20.74 3.88 -4.94
N LEU A 166 19.93 3.50 -5.93
CA LEU A 166 19.49 2.13 -6.14
C LEU A 166 20.42 1.45 -7.13
N GLY A 167 21.45 0.79 -6.61
CA GLY A 167 22.41 0.05 -7.44
C GLY A 167 21.95 -1.38 -7.76
N PRO A 168 22.72 -2.11 -8.59
CA PRO A 168 22.37 -3.48 -9.03
C PRO A 168 22.08 -4.45 -7.87
N LYS A 169 22.87 -4.38 -6.79
CA LYS A 169 22.68 -5.24 -5.61
C LYS A 169 21.34 -4.96 -4.90
N ALA A 170 20.97 -3.69 -4.74
CA ALA A 170 19.67 -3.32 -4.15
C ALA A 170 18.50 -3.72 -5.08
N PHE A 171 18.69 -3.58 -6.39
CA PHE A 171 17.73 -4.04 -7.40
C PHE A 171 17.49 -5.55 -7.29
N GLU A 172 18.53 -6.35 -7.25
CA GLU A 172 18.45 -7.81 -7.09
C GLU A 172 17.66 -8.20 -5.83
N GLN A 173 17.87 -7.49 -4.72
CA GLN A 173 17.16 -7.75 -3.47
C GLN A 173 15.69 -7.33 -3.50
N CYS A 174 15.33 -6.21 -4.13
CA CYS A 174 14.00 -5.65 -4.08
C CYS A 174 13.08 -6.05 -5.24
N ALA A 175 13.63 -6.43 -6.39
CA ALA A 175 12.85 -6.59 -7.62
C ALA A 175 11.75 -7.65 -7.52
N GLY A 176 11.96 -8.72 -6.74
CA GLY A 176 10.95 -9.76 -6.52
C GLY A 176 9.74 -9.29 -5.69
N PHE A 177 9.86 -8.22 -4.94
CA PHE A 177 8.81 -7.67 -4.07
C PHE A 177 8.14 -6.43 -4.65
N ALA A 178 8.81 -5.73 -5.57
CA ALA A 178 8.24 -4.61 -6.31
C ALA A 178 7.20 -5.10 -7.33
N ARG A 179 6.09 -4.39 -7.46
CA ARG A 179 5.01 -4.67 -8.42
C ARG A 179 4.80 -3.47 -9.33
N ILE A 180 4.43 -3.75 -10.58
CA ILE A 180 4.00 -2.74 -11.54
C ILE A 180 2.75 -3.27 -12.22
N THR A 181 1.60 -2.74 -11.78
CA THR A 181 0.30 -3.10 -12.38
C THR A 181 0.10 -2.33 -13.67
N GLY A 182 -0.22 -3.03 -14.77
CA GLY A 182 -0.43 -2.41 -16.08
C GLY A 182 0.84 -1.88 -16.76
N GLY A 183 2.02 -2.41 -16.38
CA GLY A 183 3.31 -2.11 -17.04
C GLY A 183 3.50 -2.89 -18.34
N LYS A 184 4.68 -2.71 -18.96
CA LYS A 184 5.02 -3.35 -20.25
C LYS A 184 5.15 -4.86 -20.18
N ASN A 185 5.58 -5.40 -19.04
CA ASN A 185 5.73 -6.83 -18.84
C ASN A 185 4.73 -7.31 -17.77
N PRO A 186 3.76 -8.17 -18.10
CA PRO A 186 2.81 -8.70 -17.13
C PRO A 186 3.46 -9.41 -15.94
N LEU A 187 4.65 -9.99 -16.09
CA LEU A 187 5.41 -10.61 -15.00
C LEU A 187 5.84 -9.59 -13.93
N ASP A 188 5.95 -8.30 -14.27
CA ASP A 188 6.25 -7.24 -13.31
C ASP A 188 5.13 -7.03 -12.26
N ALA A 189 3.92 -7.50 -12.53
CA ALA A 189 2.81 -7.51 -11.57
C ALA A 189 2.80 -8.73 -10.63
N THR A 190 3.71 -9.69 -10.83
CA THR A 190 3.77 -10.97 -10.11
C THR A 190 4.87 -11.00 -9.05
N SER A 191 4.95 -12.09 -8.28
CA SER A 191 6.07 -12.37 -7.36
C SER A 191 7.29 -12.99 -8.06
N VAL A 192 7.22 -13.25 -9.36
CA VAL A 192 8.35 -13.83 -10.11
C VAL A 192 9.49 -12.83 -10.16
N HIS A 193 10.67 -13.26 -9.73
CA HIS A 193 11.87 -12.41 -9.81
C HIS A 193 12.33 -12.26 -11.28
N PRO A 194 12.87 -11.08 -11.68
CA PRO A 194 13.32 -10.85 -13.06
C PRO A 194 14.29 -11.90 -13.61
N GLU A 195 15.14 -12.49 -12.77
CA GLU A 195 16.04 -13.59 -13.15
C GLU A 195 15.32 -14.85 -13.62
N SER A 196 14.07 -15.05 -13.14
CA SER A 196 13.26 -16.22 -13.48
C SER A 196 12.25 -15.97 -14.61
N TYR A 197 12.27 -14.80 -15.25
CA TYR A 197 11.30 -14.45 -16.30
C TYR A 197 11.35 -15.40 -17.48
N GLU A 198 12.55 -15.76 -17.93
CA GLU A 198 12.72 -16.72 -19.04
C GLU A 198 12.11 -18.09 -18.71
N ALA A 199 12.36 -18.58 -17.49
CA ALA A 199 11.79 -19.84 -17.03
C ALA A 199 10.25 -19.77 -16.90
N ALA A 200 9.75 -18.67 -16.37
CA ALA A 200 8.29 -18.44 -16.24
C ALA A 200 7.61 -18.35 -17.61
N GLN A 201 8.18 -17.65 -18.57
CA GLN A 201 7.68 -17.56 -19.94
C GLN A 201 7.65 -18.93 -20.62
N LYS A 202 8.74 -19.70 -20.55
CA LYS A 202 8.77 -21.07 -21.08
C LYS A 202 7.74 -21.99 -20.44
N LEU A 203 7.46 -21.81 -19.15
CA LEU A 203 6.43 -22.58 -18.46
C LEU A 203 5.04 -22.22 -18.98
N LEU A 204 4.73 -20.94 -19.11
CA LEU A 204 3.45 -20.46 -19.65
C LEU A 204 3.22 -20.98 -21.07
N GLU A 205 4.24 -20.86 -21.94
CA GLU A 205 4.19 -21.39 -23.32
C GLU A 205 3.88 -22.88 -23.36
N LYS A 206 4.55 -23.70 -22.52
CA LYS A 206 4.29 -25.14 -22.43
C LYS A 206 2.89 -25.48 -21.96
N LEU A 207 2.28 -24.62 -21.16
CA LEU A 207 0.92 -24.76 -20.66
C LEU A 207 -0.15 -24.13 -21.59
N GLY A 208 0.29 -23.54 -22.71
CA GLY A 208 -0.61 -22.89 -23.68
C GLY A 208 -1.13 -21.53 -23.24
N TYR A 209 -0.45 -20.85 -22.33
CA TYR A 209 -0.80 -19.51 -21.86
C TYR A 209 0.17 -18.46 -22.40
N ALA A 210 -0.35 -17.25 -22.62
CA ALA A 210 0.45 -16.06 -22.89
C ALA A 210 0.70 -15.28 -21.58
N PRO A 211 1.78 -14.46 -21.47
CA PRO A 211 2.02 -13.61 -20.30
C PRO A 211 0.85 -12.70 -19.96
N GLU A 212 0.09 -12.24 -20.94
CA GLU A 212 -1.10 -11.38 -20.79
C GLU A 212 -2.24 -12.09 -20.05
N ASP A 213 -2.32 -13.42 -20.08
CA ASP A 213 -3.32 -14.21 -19.38
C ASP A 213 -3.16 -14.15 -17.85
N ILE A 214 -1.97 -13.75 -17.36
CA ILE A 214 -1.69 -13.50 -15.94
C ILE A 214 -2.61 -12.38 -15.42
N ALA A 215 -2.64 -11.25 -16.13
CA ALA A 215 -3.45 -10.09 -15.75
C ALA A 215 -4.95 -10.37 -15.81
N GLY A 216 -5.38 -11.27 -16.68
CA GLY A 216 -6.76 -11.69 -16.85
C GLY A 216 -7.27 -12.73 -15.86
N GLY A 217 -6.43 -13.21 -14.92
CA GLY A 217 -6.79 -14.25 -13.95
C GLY A 217 -7.13 -15.61 -14.58
N LYS A 218 -6.70 -15.87 -15.82
CA LYS A 218 -7.01 -17.08 -16.57
C LYS A 218 -6.20 -18.31 -16.16
N LEU A 219 -5.26 -18.17 -15.23
CA LEU A 219 -4.38 -19.25 -14.78
C LEU A 219 -5.00 -20.16 -13.70
N SER A 220 -6.29 -20.11 -13.50
CA SER A 220 -7.04 -20.86 -12.46
C SER A 220 -7.09 -22.37 -12.71
N GLY A 221 -6.08 -23.01 -13.06
CA GLY A 221 -5.98 -24.45 -13.28
C GLY A 221 -4.55 -24.96 -13.30
N VAL A 222 -3.60 -24.04 -13.24
CA VAL A 222 -2.17 -24.35 -13.34
C VAL A 222 -1.62 -25.03 -12.07
N SER A 223 -2.32 -24.93 -10.96
CA SER A 223 -1.92 -25.55 -9.68
C SER A 223 -2.44 -26.98 -9.49
N LYS A 224 -3.08 -27.56 -10.49
CA LYS A 224 -3.47 -28.96 -10.56
C LYS A 224 -2.55 -29.69 -11.52
#